data_eef4fcf1ffb52146a8a81121d9c0fb75
#
_entry.id   eef4fcf1ffb52146a8a81121d9c0fb75
#
_cell.length_a   1.000
_cell.length_b   1.000
_cell.length_c   1.000
_cell.angle_alpha   90.00
_cell.angle_beta   90.00
_cell.angle_gamma   90.00
#
_symmetry.space_group_name_H-M   'P 1'
#
loop_
_entity.id
_entity.type
_entity.pdbx_description
1 polymer ?
#
loop_
_entity_poly.entity_id
_entity_poly.type
_entity_poly.pdbx_seq_one_letter_code
_entity_poly.pdbx_strand_id
1 'polypeptide(L)'
;MLKLEKITYLYDHLPMRFDVQIHPGERVAILGPSGAGKSTLLSLIAGFLTPVSGRMLLNNQEHSGSPPAKRPVSMLFQENNLFSHLTVEQNIGLGLNPGLKLNSQQRELLQQIAQQVGLENCLDRLPAQLSGGQRQRAALARCLVRSQPILLLDEPFSALDPALRTDMLQLLEQVCDRRQLTLLMVSHNLDDAARIAKRTLLVVDGRIYYDGPTQALVEGSVAEASVLGITSTLAC
;
A
#
# COMPACT_ATOMS: atom_id res chain seq x y z
N MET A 1 14.48 6.15 3.44
CA MET A 1 14.15 7.03 2.30
C MET A 1 13.82 6.15 1.09
N LEU A 2 12.76 6.47 0.38
CA LEU A 2 12.44 5.89 -0.93
C LEU A 2 12.67 6.98 -1.98
N LYS A 3 13.43 6.68 -3.03
CA LYS A 3 13.68 7.64 -4.11
C LYS A 3 13.61 6.94 -5.46
N LEU A 4 12.81 7.46 -6.35
CA LEU A 4 12.73 7.09 -7.75
C LEU A 4 13.34 8.22 -8.56
N GLU A 5 14.45 7.96 -9.23
CA GLU A 5 15.15 8.93 -10.08
C GLU A 5 14.91 8.56 -11.54
N LYS A 6 13.98 9.26 -12.18
CA LYS A 6 13.62 9.11 -13.61
C LYS A 6 13.35 7.65 -14.01
N ILE A 7 12.66 6.92 -13.13
CA ILE A 7 12.24 5.54 -13.42
C ILE A 7 11.34 5.55 -14.66
N THR A 8 11.72 4.75 -15.67
CA THR A 8 10.93 4.56 -16.87
C THR A 8 10.55 3.08 -16.99
N TYR A 9 9.26 2.83 -17.26
CA TYR A 9 8.73 1.50 -17.53
C TYR A 9 7.86 1.56 -18.81
N LEU A 10 7.86 0.49 -19.61
CA LEU A 10 7.04 0.38 -20.81
C LEU A 10 5.89 -0.60 -20.54
N TYR A 11 4.67 -0.08 -20.50
CA TYR A 11 3.46 -0.89 -20.44
C TYR A 11 2.79 -0.88 -21.81
N ASP A 12 2.75 -2.02 -22.49
CA ASP A 12 2.21 -2.14 -23.85
C ASP A 12 2.68 -1.01 -24.78
N HIS A 13 4.00 -0.74 -24.79
CA HIS A 13 4.65 0.34 -25.54
C HIS A 13 4.37 1.76 -25.02
N LEU A 14 3.53 1.97 -24.02
CA LEU A 14 3.29 3.27 -23.40
C LEU A 14 4.35 3.54 -22.32
N PRO A 15 5.12 4.62 -22.44
CA PRO A 15 6.16 4.94 -21.46
C PRO A 15 5.54 5.55 -20.20
N MET A 16 5.71 4.87 -19.09
CA MET A 16 5.42 5.40 -17.75
C MET A 16 6.71 5.96 -17.14
N ARG A 17 6.62 7.14 -16.50
CA ARG A 17 7.78 7.84 -15.93
C ARG A 17 7.46 8.33 -14.52
N PHE A 18 8.30 7.90 -13.56
CA PHE A 18 8.15 8.27 -12.16
C PHE A 18 9.44 8.87 -11.61
N ASP A 19 9.33 10.06 -11.04
CA ASP A 19 10.41 10.78 -10.37
C ASP A 19 9.84 11.32 -9.06
N VAL A 20 10.26 10.77 -7.91
CA VAL A 20 9.70 11.16 -6.59
C VAL A 20 10.65 10.75 -5.48
N GLN A 21 10.67 11.55 -4.42
CA GLN A 21 11.36 11.25 -3.18
C GLN A 21 10.37 11.25 -2.01
N ILE A 22 10.42 10.20 -1.19
CA ILE A 22 9.58 10.01 -0.02
C ILE A 22 10.49 9.80 1.19
N HIS A 23 10.25 10.56 2.24
CA HIS A 23 11.07 10.52 3.44
C HIS A 23 10.70 9.34 4.36
N PRO A 24 11.63 8.88 5.22
CA PRO A 24 11.31 7.86 6.22
C PRO A 24 10.15 8.29 7.12
N GLY A 25 9.23 7.35 7.38
CA GLY A 25 8.05 7.61 8.20
C GLY A 25 6.95 8.45 7.52
N GLU A 26 7.16 8.89 6.27
CA GLU A 26 6.17 9.65 5.51
C GLU A 26 5.02 8.74 5.04
N ARG A 27 3.80 9.24 5.14
CA ARG A 27 2.59 8.59 4.61
C ARG A 27 2.13 9.36 3.37
N VAL A 28 2.06 8.64 2.25
CA VAL A 28 1.72 9.20 0.94
C VAL A 28 0.54 8.43 0.36
N ALA A 29 -0.51 9.15 -0.03
CA ALA A 29 -1.60 8.59 -0.80
C ALA A 29 -1.28 8.67 -2.30
N ILE A 30 -1.75 7.68 -3.06
CA ILE A 30 -1.64 7.64 -4.51
C ILE A 30 -3.05 7.59 -5.07
N LEU A 31 -3.46 8.65 -5.75
CA LEU A 31 -4.76 8.79 -6.39
C LEU A 31 -4.62 8.88 -7.92
N GLY A 32 -5.73 8.78 -8.62
CA GLY A 32 -5.80 8.94 -10.07
C GLY A 32 -6.80 8.00 -10.72
N PRO A 33 -7.11 8.22 -12.01
CA PRO A 33 -8.05 7.39 -12.77
C PRO A 33 -7.66 5.91 -12.81
N SER A 34 -8.64 5.05 -13.13
CA SER A 34 -8.35 3.64 -13.42
C SER A 34 -7.40 3.55 -14.62
N GLY A 35 -6.44 2.63 -14.57
CA GLY A 35 -5.44 2.47 -15.64
C GLY A 35 -4.31 3.52 -15.64
N ALA A 36 -4.31 4.52 -14.77
CA ALA A 36 -3.31 5.58 -14.73
C ALA A 36 -1.87 5.13 -14.39
N GLY A 37 -1.68 3.88 -13.92
CA GLY A 37 -0.35 3.35 -13.58
C GLY A 37 -0.04 3.31 -12.08
N LYS A 38 -1.04 3.49 -11.20
CA LYS A 38 -0.87 3.46 -9.73
C LYS A 38 -0.31 2.13 -9.22
N SER A 39 -0.96 1.01 -9.59
CA SER A 39 -0.50 -0.35 -9.23
C SER A 39 0.83 -0.71 -9.91
N THR A 40 1.09 -0.17 -11.11
CA THR A 40 2.38 -0.28 -11.80
C THR A 40 3.50 0.37 -10.99
N LEU A 41 3.25 1.58 -10.47
CA LEU A 41 4.20 2.27 -9.58
C LEU A 41 4.52 1.45 -8.34
N LEU A 42 3.50 0.91 -7.64
CA LEU A 42 3.73 0.04 -6.48
C LEU A 42 4.49 -1.24 -6.86
N SER A 43 4.15 -1.86 -8.00
CA SER A 43 4.79 -3.09 -8.49
C SER A 43 6.26 -2.86 -8.87
N LEU A 44 6.60 -1.69 -9.42
CA LEU A 44 7.99 -1.26 -9.67
C LEU A 44 8.75 -1.13 -8.34
N ILE A 45 8.17 -0.46 -7.33
CA ILE A 45 8.81 -0.29 -6.02
C ILE A 45 8.98 -1.65 -5.32
N ALA A 46 8.00 -2.54 -5.42
CA ALA A 46 8.06 -3.88 -4.83
C ALA A 46 8.98 -4.85 -5.58
N GLY A 47 9.35 -4.56 -6.84
CA GLY A 47 10.26 -5.38 -7.65
C GLY A 47 9.59 -6.47 -8.46
N PHE A 48 8.27 -6.43 -8.60
CA PHE A 48 7.53 -7.33 -9.50
C PHE A 48 7.62 -6.89 -10.97
N LEU A 49 7.95 -5.62 -11.20
CA LEU A 49 8.27 -5.07 -12.50
C LEU A 49 9.69 -4.48 -12.48
N THR A 50 10.40 -4.64 -13.59
CA THR A 50 11.75 -4.10 -13.75
C THR A 50 11.70 -2.86 -14.63
N PRO A 51 12.23 -1.71 -14.18
CA PRO A 51 12.27 -0.51 -14.99
C PRO A 51 13.22 -0.68 -16.18
N VAL A 52 12.93 -0.02 -17.28
CA VAL A 52 13.80 0.03 -18.47
C VAL A 52 15.00 0.95 -18.23
N SER A 53 14.80 2.01 -17.46
CA SER A 53 15.83 2.97 -17.09
C SER A 53 15.46 3.71 -15.80
N GLY A 54 16.43 4.46 -15.27
CA GLY A 54 16.31 5.20 -14.02
C GLY A 54 16.95 4.44 -12.86
N ARG A 55 16.90 5.06 -11.68
CA ARG A 55 17.52 4.53 -10.47
C ARG A 55 16.53 4.52 -9.32
N MET A 56 16.51 3.44 -8.54
CA MET A 56 15.64 3.29 -7.38
C MET A 56 16.47 3.05 -6.12
N LEU A 57 16.26 3.89 -5.12
CA LEU A 57 16.82 3.74 -3.79
C LEU A 57 15.70 3.43 -2.79
N LEU A 58 15.81 2.32 -2.06
CA LEU A 58 14.93 1.94 -0.97
C LEU A 58 15.78 1.80 0.29
N ASN A 59 15.39 2.49 1.35
CA ASN A 59 16.15 2.55 2.60
C ASN A 59 17.64 2.91 2.37
N ASN A 60 17.90 3.87 1.47
CA ASN A 60 19.22 4.36 1.04
C ASN A 60 20.10 3.32 0.33
N GLN A 61 19.55 2.20 -0.09
CA GLN A 61 20.26 1.19 -0.88
C GLN A 61 19.71 1.11 -2.30
N GLU A 62 20.56 0.81 -3.27
CA GLU A 62 20.17 0.65 -4.68
C GLU A 62 19.38 -0.64 -4.88
N HIS A 63 18.19 -0.51 -5.46
CA HIS A 63 17.28 -1.63 -5.70
C HIS A 63 16.69 -1.69 -7.12
N SER A 64 17.23 -0.95 -8.09
CA SER A 64 16.70 -0.88 -9.46
C SER A 64 16.52 -2.26 -10.11
N GLY A 65 17.46 -3.20 -9.89
CA GLY A 65 17.42 -4.57 -10.42
C GLY A 65 17.18 -5.65 -9.35
N SER A 66 16.89 -5.30 -8.09
CA SER A 66 16.73 -6.31 -7.03
C SER A 66 15.40 -7.05 -7.14
N PRO A 67 15.36 -8.38 -6.93
CA PRO A 67 14.13 -9.14 -6.86
C PRO A 67 13.31 -8.76 -5.62
N PRO A 68 11.98 -9.01 -5.60
CA PRO A 68 11.08 -8.64 -4.50
C PRO A 68 11.54 -9.12 -3.12
N ALA A 69 12.09 -10.33 -3.04
CA ALA A 69 12.54 -10.93 -1.77
C ALA A 69 13.69 -10.18 -1.08
N LYS A 70 14.46 -9.38 -1.83
CA LYS A 70 15.58 -8.58 -1.32
C LYS A 70 15.19 -7.13 -1.02
N ARG A 71 13.97 -6.72 -1.31
CA ARG A 71 13.52 -5.34 -1.09
C ARG A 71 12.98 -5.14 0.33
N PRO A 72 13.28 -4.01 0.97
CA PRO A 72 12.81 -3.71 2.32
C PRO A 72 11.36 -3.23 2.32
N VAL A 73 10.46 -4.00 1.67
CA VAL A 73 9.06 -3.64 1.49
C VAL A 73 8.11 -4.78 1.88
N SER A 74 6.94 -4.42 2.40
CA SER A 74 5.76 -5.29 2.46
C SER A 74 4.72 -4.75 1.50
N MET A 75 4.04 -5.61 0.74
CA MET A 75 3.03 -5.20 -0.22
C MET A 75 1.74 -5.99 -0.04
N LEU A 76 0.62 -5.27 0.01
CA LEU A 76 -0.73 -5.78 -0.17
C LEU A 76 -1.16 -5.49 -1.61
N PHE A 77 -1.56 -6.53 -2.32
CA PHE A 77 -2.11 -6.43 -3.67
C PHE A 77 -3.62 -6.24 -3.63
N GLN A 78 -4.18 -5.64 -4.66
CA GLN A 78 -5.63 -5.46 -4.83
C GLN A 78 -6.40 -6.79 -4.75
N GLU A 79 -5.87 -7.87 -5.33
CA GLU A 79 -6.40 -9.23 -5.22
C GLU A 79 -5.82 -9.93 -3.98
N ASN A 80 -5.98 -9.52 -2.82
CA ASN A 80 -5.60 -10.07 -1.51
C ASN A 80 -4.53 -11.20 -1.45
N ASN A 81 -4.32 -11.94 -2.51
CA ASN A 81 -3.30 -13.00 -2.75
C ASN A 81 -3.10 -13.97 -1.55
N LEU A 82 -4.19 -14.38 -0.89
CA LEU A 82 -4.13 -15.42 0.12
C LEU A 82 -3.91 -16.79 -0.51
N PHE A 83 -3.08 -17.61 0.12
CA PHE A 83 -2.89 -19.00 -0.29
C PHE A 83 -4.13 -19.81 0.11
N SER A 84 -4.88 -20.30 -0.86
CA SER A 84 -6.18 -20.94 -0.69
C SER A 84 -6.15 -22.23 0.14
N HIS A 85 -5.01 -22.92 0.16
CA HIS A 85 -4.76 -24.17 0.89
C HIS A 85 -4.20 -23.97 2.30
N LEU A 86 -3.93 -22.74 2.70
CA LEU A 86 -3.44 -22.37 4.02
C LEU A 86 -4.55 -21.71 4.83
N THR A 87 -4.57 -21.97 6.15
CA THR A 87 -5.48 -21.28 7.08
C THR A 87 -5.15 -19.79 7.19
N VAL A 88 -6.02 -19.01 7.82
CA VAL A 88 -5.76 -17.60 8.14
C VAL A 88 -4.49 -17.45 8.96
N GLU A 89 -4.33 -18.27 10.02
CA GLU A 89 -3.11 -18.28 10.85
C GLU A 89 -1.86 -18.52 10.02
N GLN A 90 -1.90 -19.53 9.16
CA GLN A 90 -0.77 -19.86 8.28
C GLN A 90 -0.50 -18.75 7.27
N ASN A 91 -1.54 -18.17 6.65
CA ASN A 91 -1.39 -17.04 5.74
C ASN A 91 -0.71 -15.84 6.40
N ILE A 92 -1.12 -15.47 7.61
CA ILE A 92 -0.48 -14.40 8.39
C ILE A 92 0.95 -14.81 8.78
N GLY A 93 1.12 -16.06 9.24
CA GLY A 93 2.40 -16.62 9.66
C GLY A 93 3.48 -16.60 8.59
N LEU A 94 3.12 -16.71 7.30
CA LEU A 94 4.05 -16.54 6.17
C LEU A 94 4.75 -15.18 6.18
N GLY A 95 4.11 -14.15 6.71
CA GLY A 95 4.71 -12.83 6.88
C GLY A 95 5.86 -12.82 7.89
N LEU A 96 5.84 -13.74 8.85
CA LEU A 96 6.86 -13.89 9.90
C LEU A 96 7.94 -14.91 9.54
N ASN A 97 7.53 -16.04 8.97
CA ASN A 97 8.45 -17.11 8.58
C ASN A 97 7.85 -17.89 7.39
N PRO A 98 8.49 -17.88 6.21
CA PRO A 98 8.03 -18.64 5.05
C PRO A 98 7.90 -20.14 5.29
N GLY A 99 8.66 -20.72 6.22
CA GLY A 99 8.59 -22.12 6.60
C GLY A 99 7.53 -22.44 7.64
N LEU A 100 6.73 -21.45 8.09
CA LEU A 100 5.66 -21.58 9.10
C LEU A 100 6.14 -22.15 10.47
N LYS A 101 7.44 -22.15 10.72
CA LYS A 101 8.03 -22.55 12.01
C LYS A 101 8.13 -21.31 12.91
N LEU A 102 7.02 -20.95 13.55
CA LEU A 102 6.94 -19.76 14.39
C LEU A 102 7.44 -20.08 15.80
N ASN A 103 8.31 -19.21 16.35
CA ASN A 103 8.66 -19.21 17.76
C ASN A 103 7.54 -18.57 18.61
N SER A 104 7.69 -18.59 19.94
CA SER A 104 6.66 -18.08 20.87
C SER A 104 6.36 -16.59 20.65
N GLN A 105 7.37 -15.76 20.45
CA GLN A 105 7.20 -14.32 20.21
C GLN A 105 6.47 -14.04 18.89
N GLN A 106 6.78 -14.80 17.84
CA GLN A 106 6.11 -14.69 16.53
C GLN A 106 4.64 -15.11 16.62
N ARG A 107 4.33 -16.16 17.39
CA ARG A 107 2.93 -16.58 17.62
C ARG A 107 2.14 -15.52 18.38
N GLU A 108 2.74 -14.95 19.41
CA GLU A 108 2.12 -13.87 20.19
C GLU A 108 1.84 -12.63 19.30
N LEU A 109 2.82 -12.20 18.49
CA LEU A 109 2.63 -11.10 17.53
C LEU A 109 1.52 -11.40 16.53
N LEU A 110 1.46 -12.63 15.99
CA LEU A 110 0.40 -13.07 15.10
C LEU A 110 -0.98 -12.94 15.75
N GLN A 111 -1.11 -13.44 16.97
CA GLN A 111 -2.35 -13.38 17.74
C GLN A 111 -2.80 -11.93 18.00
N GLN A 112 -1.87 -11.07 18.42
CA GLN A 112 -2.14 -9.64 18.64
C GLN A 112 -2.63 -8.95 17.37
N ILE A 113 -1.97 -9.18 16.22
CA ILE A 113 -2.39 -8.60 14.96
C ILE A 113 -3.73 -9.18 14.51
N ALA A 114 -3.95 -10.51 14.66
CA ALA A 114 -5.22 -11.13 14.32
C ALA A 114 -6.39 -10.54 15.13
N GLN A 115 -6.19 -10.29 16.43
CA GLN A 115 -7.16 -9.60 17.28
C GLN A 115 -7.41 -8.17 16.82
N GLN A 116 -6.36 -7.41 16.50
CA GLN A 116 -6.47 -6.02 16.04
C GLN A 116 -7.26 -5.89 14.72
N VAL A 117 -7.15 -6.87 13.83
CA VAL A 117 -7.93 -6.90 12.58
C VAL A 117 -9.27 -7.65 12.72
N GLY A 118 -9.64 -8.10 13.94
CA GLY A 118 -10.90 -8.80 14.21
C GLY A 118 -11.01 -10.15 13.51
N LEU A 119 -9.93 -10.94 13.54
CA LEU A 119 -9.87 -12.29 12.94
C LEU A 119 -9.51 -13.39 13.94
N GLU A 120 -9.48 -13.09 15.23
CA GLU A 120 -9.12 -14.04 16.29
C GLU A 120 -9.96 -15.34 16.26
N ASN A 121 -11.23 -15.22 15.86
CA ASN A 121 -12.17 -16.35 15.77
C ASN A 121 -12.19 -17.04 14.39
N CYS A 122 -11.24 -16.71 13.52
CA CYS A 122 -11.19 -17.21 12.14
C CYS A 122 -9.82 -17.79 11.78
N LEU A 123 -8.90 -17.93 12.73
CA LEU A 123 -7.51 -18.31 12.48
C LEU A 123 -7.37 -19.70 11.86
N ASP A 124 -8.25 -20.61 12.17
CA ASP A 124 -8.31 -22.00 11.67
C ASP A 124 -9.00 -22.14 10.31
N ARG A 125 -9.69 -21.09 9.83
CA ARG A 125 -10.45 -21.13 8.58
C ARG A 125 -9.57 -21.00 7.35
N LEU A 126 -10.01 -21.62 6.25
CA LEU A 126 -9.44 -21.45 4.91
C LEU A 126 -10.01 -20.17 4.25
N PRO A 127 -9.29 -19.53 3.31
CA PRO A 127 -9.77 -18.34 2.59
C PRO A 127 -11.14 -18.50 1.94
N ALA A 128 -11.50 -19.69 1.48
CA ALA A 128 -12.81 -19.98 0.88
C ALA A 128 -13.99 -19.86 1.89
N GLN A 129 -13.70 -19.95 3.19
CA GLN A 129 -14.68 -19.86 4.28
C GLN A 129 -14.83 -18.43 4.82
N LEU A 130 -14.12 -17.47 4.24
CA LEU A 130 -14.08 -16.07 4.67
C LEU A 130 -14.94 -15.19 3.76
N SER A 131 -15.52 -14.12 4.33
CA SER A 131 -16.09 -13.02 3.56
C SER A 131 -14.98 -12.24 2.80
N GLY A 132 -15.36 -11.42 1.81
CA GLY A 132 -14.42 -10.54 1.10
C GLY A 132 -13.60 -9.66 2.05
N GLY A 133 -14.29 -9.00 3.00
CA GLY A 133 -13.63 -8.16 4.01
C GLY A 133 -12.72 -8.94 4.96
N GLN A 134 -13.10 -10.17 5.35
CA GLN A 134 -12.22 -11.02 6.16
C GLN A 134 -10.95 -11.43 5.41
N ARG A 135 -11.07 -11.76 4.11
CA ARG A 135 -9.89 -12.03 3.26
C ARG A 135 -8.97 -10.81 3.17
N GLN A 136 -9.53 -9.62 2.97
CA GLN A 136 -8.77 -8.38 2.88
C GLN A 136 -8.03 -8.07 4.19
N ARG A 137 -8.69 -8.23 5.34
CA ARG A 137 -8.07 -8.08 6.67
C ARG A 137 -6.96 -9.11 6.93
N ALA A 138 -7.14 -10.36 6.51
CA ALA A 138 -6.11 -11.38 6.64
C ALA A 138 -4.86 -11.06 5.80
N ALA A 139 -5.04 -10.56 4.58
CA ALA A 139 -3.95 -10.13 3.72
C ALA A 139 -3.22 -8.90 4.29
N LEU A 140 -3.97 -7.93 4.86
CA LEU A 140 -3.39 -6.79 5.56
C LEU A 140 -2.60 -7.25 6.79
N ALA A 141 -3.16 -8.14 7.63
CA ALA A 141 -2.47 -8.71 8.78
C ALA A 141 -1.14 -9.37 8.39
N ARG A 142 -1.10 -10.12 7.29
CA ARG A 142 0.14 -10.71 6.75
C ARG A 142 1.20 -9.67 6.41
N CYS A 143 0.80 -8.49 5.94
CA CYS A 143 1.72 -7.39 5.69
C CYS A 143 2.18 -6.73 7.00
N LEU A 144 1.28 -6.54 7.96
CA LEU A 144 1.55 -5.85 9.22
C LEU A 144 2.44 -6.67 10.17
N VAL A 145 2.44 -8.00 10.12
CA VAL A 145 3.35 -8.82 10.94
C VAL A 145 4.81 -8.71 10.49
N ARG A 146 5.07 -8.27 9.25
CA ARG A 146 6.43 -8.12 8.73
C ARG A 146 7.10 -6.89 9.33
N SER A 147 8.43 -6.98 9.55
CA SER A 147 9.25 -5.87 10.07
C SER A 147 9.92 -5.05 8.96
N GLN A 148 9.23 -4.86 7.83
CA GLN A 148 9.77 -4.06 6.73
C GLN A 148 9.47 -2.58 6.94
N PRO A 149 10.43 -1.67 6.63
CA PRO A 149 10.27 -0.24 6.88
C PRO A 149 9.33 0.47 5.88
N ILE A 150 9.03 -0.16 4.74
CA ILE A 150 8.18 0.40 3.69
C ILE A 150 6.95 -0.51 3.52
N LEU A 151 5.76 0.10 3.60
CA LEU A 151 4.48 -0.57 3.42
C LEU A 151 3.79 -0.03 2.17
N LEU A 152 3.48 -0.93 1.23
CA LEU A 152 2.80 -0.62 -0.03
C LEU A 152 1.41 -1.26 0.02
N LEU A 153 0.36 -0.47 -0.11
CA LEU A 153 -1.02 -0.95 -0.06
C LEU A 153 -1.75 -0.57 -1.35
N ASP A 154 -2.25 -1.55 -2.06
CA ASP A 154 -3.05 -1.35 -3.27
C ASP A 154 -4.53 -1.59 -2.96
N GLU A 155 -5.29 -0.51 -2.80
CA GLU A 155 -6.72 -0.50 -2.48
C GLU A 155 -7.10 -1.35 -1.25
N PRO A 156 -6.45 -1.14 -0.09
CA PRO A 156 -6.52 -2.05 1.07
C PRO A 156 -7.91 -2.16 1.69
N PHE A 157 -8.86 -1.28 1.36
CA PHE A 157 -10.16 -1.17 2.04
C PHE A 157 -11.35 -1.23 1.08
N SER A 158 -11.16 -1.60 -0.19
CA SER A 158 -12.20 -1.61 -1.23
C SER A 158 -13.35 -2.57 -0.96
N ALA A 159 -13.11 -3.67 -0.23
CA ALA A 159 -14.12 -4.69 0.10
C ALA A 159 -14.68 -4.57 1.53
N LEU A 160 -14.40 -3.47 2.24
CA LEU A 160 -14.86 -3.25 3.61
C LEU A 160 -16.09 -2.33 3.65
N ASP A 161 -17.00 -2.62 4.60
CA ASP A 161 -18.06 -1.70 4.96
C ASP A 161 -17.52 -0.42 5.63
N PRO A 162 -18.27 0.69 5.66
CA PRO A 162 -17.78 1.98 6.13
C PRO A 162 -17.28 1.97 7.58
N ALA A 163 -17.95 1.25 8.49
CA ALA A 163 -17.55 1.20 9.89
C ALA A 163 -16.20 0.48 10.05
N LEU A 164 -16.11 -0.72 9.48
CA LEU A 164 -14.89 -1.53 9.53
C LEU A 164 -13.72 -0.85 8.80
N ARG A 165 -13.98 -0.13 7.70
CA ARG A 165 -12.99 0.68 6.99
C ARG A 165 -12.40 1.76 7.89
N THR A 166 -13.25 2.43 8.69
CA THR A 166 -12.82 3.43 9.66
C THR A 166 -11.88 2.83 10.71
N ASP A 167 -12.22 1.67 11.25
CA ASP A 167 -11.40 0.95 12.23
C ASP A 167 -10.06 0.51 11.65
N MET A 168 -10.05 0.03 10.40
CA MET A 168 -8.82 -0.40 9.73
C MET A 168 -7.90 0.77 9.38
N LEU A 169 -8.46 1.93 9.00
CA LEU A 169 -7.68 3.16 8.82
C LEU A 169 -7.02 3.58 10.14
N GLN A 170 -7.76 3.57 11.25
CA GLN A 170 -7.22 3.89 12.56
C GLN A 170 -6.12 2.92 13.00
N LEU A 171 -6.30 1.62 12.76
CA LEU A 171 -5.26 0.62 13.01
C LEU A 171 -4.00 0.91 12.20
N LEU A 172 -4.16 1.20 10.90
CA LEU A 172 -3.05 1.51 10.01
C LEU A 172 -2.28 2.75 10.48
N GLU A 173 -2.99 3.81 10.89
CA GLU A 173 -2.39 5.01 11.49
C GLU A 173 -1.53 4.65 12.70
N GLN A 174 -2.11 3.92 13.66
CA GLN A 174 -1.41 3.51 14.88
C GLN A 174 -0.16 2.67 14.60
N VAL A 175 -0.24 1.73 13.66
CA VAL A 175 0.89 0.88 13.29
C VAL A 175 1.98 1.71 12.61
N CYS A 176 1.61 2.60 11.68
CA CYS A 176 2.56 3.49 11.02
C CYS A 176 3.27 4.40 12.01
N ASP A 177 2.54 4.99 12.97
CA ASP A 177 3.11 5.89 13.98
C ASP A 177 4.04 5.15 14.96
N ARG A 178 3.60 3.98 15.45
CA ARG A 178 4.43 3.19 16.39
C ARG A 178 5.72 2.65 15.78
N ARG A 179 5.67 2.27 14.51
CA ARG A 179 6.82 1.64 13.82
C ARG A 179 7.55 2.60 12.89
N GLN A 180 7.11 3.86 12.78
CA GLN A 180 7.67 4.86 11.87
C GLN A 180 7.75 4.34 10.42
N LEU A 181 6.68 3.66 9.97
CA LEU A 181 6.63 3.07 8.63
C LEU A 181 6.47 4.15 7.57
N THR A 182 7.22 4.01 6.49
CA THR A 182 6.95 4.75 5.25
C THR A 182 5.80 4.04 4.52
N LEU A 183 4.69 4.74 4.31
CA LEU A 183 3.49 4.19 3.70
C LEU A 183 3.23 4.80 2.32
N LEU A 184 2.99 3.97 1.32
CA LEU A 184 2.36 4.34 0.06
C LEU A 184 1.05 3.58 -0.07
N MET A 185 -0.06 4.29 -0.17
CA MET A 185 -1.39 3.69 -0.26
C MET A 185 -2.12 4.19 -1.50
N VAL A 186 -2.43 3.29 -2.42
CA VAL A 186 -3.37 3.56 -3.51
C VAL A 186 -4.79 3.51 -2.95
N SER A 187 -5.57 4.54 -3.25
CA SER A 187 -7.00 4.60 -2.92
C SER A 187 -7.78 5.23 -4.07
N HIS A 188 -9.06 4.88 -4.17
CA HIS A 188 -10.05 5.59 -4.99
C HIS A 188 -10.90 6.56 -4.16
N ASN A 189 -10.69 6.58 -2.84
CA ASN A 189 -11.45 7.43 -1.93
C ASN A 189 -10.54 8.53 -1.38
N LEU A 190 -10.94 9.76 -1.63
CA LEU A 190 -10.20 10.95 -1.19
C LEU A 190 -10.24 11.12 0.33
N ASP A 191 -11.34 10.73 1.00
CA ASP A 191 -11.46 10.83 2.46
C ASP A 191 -10.47 9.91 3.17
N ASP A 192 -10.28 8.69 2.64
CA ASP A 192 -9.23 7.78 3.14
C ASP A 192 -7.85 8.37 2.97
N ALA A 193 -7.59 8.93 1.77
CA ALA A 193 -6.32 9.56 1.47
C ALA A 193 -6.04 10.74 2.41
N ALA A 194 -7.04 11.59 2.64
CA ALA A 194 -6.94 12.75 3.54
C ALA A 194 -6.71 12.36 5.00
N ARG A 195 -7.32 11.25 5.42
CA ARG A 195 -7.15 10.72 6.76
C ARG A 195 -5.76 10.14 7.00
N ILE A 196 -5.27 9.33 6.06
CA ILE A 196 -4.03 8.56 6.27
C ILE A 196 -2.77 9.33 5.91
N ALA A 197 -2.82 10.27 4.95
CA ALA A 197 -1.66 10.91 4.36
C ALA A 197 -1.84 12.42 4.21
N LYS A 198 -0.83 13.17 4.63
CA LYS A 198 -0.77 14.64 4.42
C LYS A 198 -0.34 15.01 2.99
N ARG A 199 0.27 14.09 2.26
CA ARG A 199 0.79 14.26 0.90
C ARG A 199 0.15 13.25 -0.04
N THR A 200 -0.23 13.72 -1.22
CA THR A 200 -0.81 12.88 -2.28
C THR A 200 -0.01 13.02 -3.56
N LEU A 201 0.23 11.87 -4.20
CA LEU A 201 0.66 11.79 -5.59
C LEU A 201 -0.57 11.51 -6.46
N LEU A 202 -0.88 12.41 -7.38
CA LEU A 202 -1.90 12.16 -8.39
C LEU A 202 -1.22 11.59 -9.63
N VAL A 203 -1.55 10.35 -9.98
CA VAL A 203 -0.98 9.68 -11.15
C VAL A 203 -1.97 9.75 -12.30
N VAL A 204 -1.51 10.24 -13.45
CA VAL A 204 -2.27 10.33 -14.69
C VAL A 204 -1.36 9.89 -15.84
N ASP A 205 -1.86 9.03 -16.72
CA ASP A 205 -1.16 8.55 -17.91
C ASP A 205 0.30 8.10 -17.65
N GLY A 206 0.50 7.35 -16.57
CA GLY A 206 1.82 6.82 -16.21
C GLY A 206 2.81 7.87 -15.69
N ARG A 207 2.34 9.03 -15.22
CA ARG A 207 3.18 10.11 -14.67
C ARG A 207 2.60 10.65 -13.37
N ILE A 208 3.47 11.18 -12.52
CA ILE A 208 3.04 11.97 -11.37
C ILE A 208 2.64 13.34 -11.90
N TYR A 209 1.33 13.62 -11.91
CA TYR A 209 0.73 14.85 -12.39
C TYR A 209 0.66 15.92 -11.30
N TYR A 210 0.47 15.48 -10.04
CA TYR A 210 0.50 16.32 -8.85
C TYR A 210 1.29 15.63 -7.74
N ASP A 211 2.04 16.41 -6.99
CA ASP A 211 2.78 15.98 -5.81
C ASP A 211 2.70 17.10 -4.77
N GLY A 212 1.83 16.95 -3.78
CA GLY A 212 1.58 18.03 -2.84
C GLY A 212 0.63 17.66 -1.70
N PRO A 213 0.19 18.67 -0.91
CA PRO A 213 -0.70 18.47 0.21
C PRO A 213 -2.03 17.82 -0.19
N THR A 214 -2.44 16.76 0.49
CA THR A 214 -3.73 16.09 0.25
C THR A 214 -4.90 17.05 0.44
N GLN A 215 -4.80 17.95 1.42
CA GLN A 215 -5.83 18.94 1.73
C GLN A 215 -6.12 19.88 0.56
N ALA A 216 -5.11 20.22 -0.24
CA ALA A 216 -5.30 21.09 -1.41
C ALA A 216 -6.18 20.43 -2.48
N LEU A 217 -6.12 19.11 -2.62
CA LEU A 217 -7.03 18.35 -3.49
C LEU A 217 -8.45 18.28 -2.91
N VAL A 218 -8.58 18.05 -1.59
CA VAL A 218 -9.88 18.00 -0.90
C VAL A 218 -10.64 19.32 -1.04
N GLU A 219 -9.95 20.44 -0.88
CA GLU A 219 -10.53 21.79 -0.95
C GLU A 219 -10.74 22.30 -2.38
N GLY A 220 -10.24 21.57 -3.39
CA GLY A 220 -10.27 22.04 -4.78
C GLY A 220 -9.43 23.30 -5.02
N SER A 221 -8.45 23.57 -4.16
CA SER A 221 -7.59 24.76 -4.25
C SER A 221 -6.46 24.63 -5.27
N VAL A 222 -6.38 23.50 -5.96
CA VAL A 222 -5.44 23.22 -7.06
C VAL A 222 -6.19 22.73 -8.29
N ALA A 223 -5.72 23.09 -9.50
CA ALA A 223 -6.39 22.76 -10.76
C ALA A 223 -6.50 21.23 -10.98
N GLU A 224 -5.52 20.50 -10.47
CA GLU A 224 -5.42 19.04 -10.57
C GLU A 224 -6.55 18.31 -9.84
N ALA A 225 -7.25 18.96 -8.90
CA ALA A 225 -8.42 18.41 -8.21
C ALA A 225 -9.54 18.02 -9.18
N SER A 226 -9.62 18.70 -10.32
CA SER A 226 -10.59 18.41 -11.41
C SER A 226 -10.45 16.98 -11.97
N VAL A 227 -9.26 16.39 -11.94
CA VAL A 227 -9.01 15.01 -12.36
C VAL A 227 -9.75 13.99 -11.45
N LEU A 228 -10.00 14.37 -10.21
CA LEU A 228 -10.76 13.59 -9.23
C LEU A 228 -12.26 13.93 -9.22
N GLY A 229 -12.73 14.76 -10.16
CA GLY A 229 -14.11 15.22 -10.24
C GLY A 229 -14.47 16.30 -9.20
N ILE A 230 -13.48 16.93 -8.57
CA ILE A 230 -13.69 18.01 -7.61
C ILE A 230 -13.70 19.35 -8.34
N THR A 231 -14.76 20.14 -8.14
CA THR A 231 -14.85 21.47 -8.73
C THR A 231 -13.80 22.39 -8.10
N SER A 232 -12.93 22.94 -8.95
CA SER A 232 -11.92 23.88 -8.48
C SER A 232 -12.55 25.15 -7.94
N THR A 233 -12.17 25.56 -6.74
CA THR A 233 -12.54 26.85 -6.13
C THR A 233 -11.76 28.03 -6.71
N LEU A 234 -10.83 27.78 -7.64
CA LEU A 234 -9.98 28.79 -8.30
C LEU A 234 -10.71 29.51 -9.47
N ALA A 235 -11.99 29.17 -9.78
CA ALA A 235 -12.77 29.77 -10.84
C ALA A 235 -13.71 30.87 -10.29
N CYS A 236 -13.14 31.95 -9.78
CA CYS A 236 -13.80 33.25 -9.58
C CYS A 236 -12.82 34.39 -9.83
#